data_566f1e30f1e1ddcff7011a537c7a25e0
#
_entry.id   566f1e30f1e1ddcff7011a537c7a25e0
#
_cell.length_a   1.000
_cell.length_b   1.000
_cell.length_c   1.000
_cell.angle_alpha   90.00
_cell.angle_beta   90.00
_cell.angle_gamma   90.00
#
_symmetry.space_group_name_H-M   'P 1'
#
loop_
_entity.id
_entity.type
_entity.pdbx_description
1 polymer ?
#
loop_
_entity_poly.entity_id
_entity_poly.type
_entity_poly.pdbx_seq_one_letter_code
_entity_poly.pdbx_strand_id
1 'polypeptide(L)'
;MALRQFQAFLDDEATIRLVMEKRFDSEHMSFSLESNDATSQLFIHSCLEVDNQIIYYLTSLHALTLDKDYTVYDQDRNKIELGYGHIVRSAIFEQNYTYNGNDLGANYHLEATTFRLWAPISKQVFLVLEGNPYAMTR
;
A
#
# COMPACT_ATOMS: atom_id res chain seq x y z
N MET A 1 16.03 21.29 -13.09
CA MET A 1 15.24 20.18 -13.68
C MET A 1 14.15 19.78 -12.69
N ALA A 2 12.89 19.80 -13.11
CA ALA A 2 11.79 19.35 -12.26
C ALA A 2 11.87 17.83 -12.06
N LEU A 3 11.77 17.39 -10.82
CA LEU A 3 11.70 15.97 -10.52
C LEU A 3 10.37 15.41 -11.04
N ARG A 4 10.42 14.23 -11.64
CA ARG A 4 9.22 13.53 -12.07
C ARG A 4 8.39 13.15 -10.84
N GLN A 5 7.15 13.60 -10.83
CA GLN A 5 6.21 13.31 -9.76
C GLN A 5 5.16 12.33 -10.25
N PHE A 6 4.89 11.31 -9.48
CA PHE A 6 3.84 10.35 -9.75
C PHE A 6 3.25 9.83 -8.44
N GLN A 7 2.09 9.21 -8.54
CA GLN A 7 1.41 8.55 -7.44
C GLN A 7 1.17 7.10 -7.83
N ALA A 8 1.26 6.19 -6.85
CA ALA A 8 1.06 4.78 -7.08
C ALA A 8 0.11 4.20 -6.03
N PHE A 9 -0.86 3.41 -6.49
CA PHE A 9 -1.90 2.83 -5.66
C PHE A 9 -2.03 1.35 -5.95
N LEU A 10 -2.15 0.55 -4.88
CA LEU A 10 -2.43 -0.87 -4.99
C LEU A 10 -3.94 -1.06 -5.18
N ASP A 11 -4.35 -1.54 -6.35
CA ASP A 11 -5.76 -1.74 -6.70
C ASP A 11 -6.22 -3.18 -6.54
N ASP A 12 -5.28 -4.12 -6.57
CA ASP A 12 -5.46 -5.55 -6.44
C ASP A 12 -4.18 -6.11 -5.82
N GLU A 13 -4.16 -7.37 -5.42
CA GLU A 13 -2.98 -7.98 -4.79
C GLU A 13 -1.72 -7.97 -5.68
N ALA A 14 -1.86 -7.82 -6.98
CA ALA A 14 -0.73 -7.77 -7.92
C ALA A 14 -0.84 -6.63 -8.94
N THR A 15 -1.80 -5.71 -8.79
CA THR A 15 -2.03 -4.62 -9.73
C THR A 15 -1.79 -3.27 -9.08
N ILE A 16 -0.91 -2.49 -9.68
CA ILE A 16 -0.58 -1.14 -9.24
C ILE A 16 -1.03 -0.16 -10.30
N ARG A 17 -1.77 0.85 -9.89
CA ARG A 17 -2.17 1.97 -10.74
C ARG A 17 -1.25 3.14 -10.44
N LEU A 18 -0.48 3.56 -11.45
CA LEU A 18 0.47 4.66 -11.36
C LEU A 18 -0.02 5.83 -12.20
N VAL A 19 -0.14 6.99 -11.57
CA VAL A 19 -0.67 8.20 -12.19
C VAL A 19 0.41 9.28 -12.22
N MET A 20 0.66 9.86 -13.38
CA MET A 20 1.58 11.00 -13.52
C MET A 20 1.09 11.98 -14.57
N GLU A 21 1.67 13.18 -14.58
CA GLU A 21 1.42 14.14 -15.63
C GLU A 21 1.98 13.62 -16.95
N LYS A 22 1.21 13.78 -18.02
CA LYS A 22 1.57 13.32 -19.36
C LYS A 22 2.92 13.88 -19.85
N ARG A 23 3.30 15.08 -19.43
CA ARG A 23 4.57 15.70 -19.82
C ARG A 23 5.81 14.92 -19.39
N PHE A 24 5.67 14.05 -18.39
CA PHE A 24 6.77 13.21 -17.90
C PHE A 24 6.82 11.83 -18.55
N ASP A 25 5.85 11.53 -19.42
CA ASP A 25 5.81 10.25 -20.11
C ASP A 25 6.90 10.18 -21.20
N SER A 26 7.35 8.97 -21.49
CA SER A 26 8.31 8.70 -22.54
C SER A 26 8.09 7.30 -23.13
N GLU A 27 8.70 7.04 -24.27
CA GLU A 27 8.61 5.73 -24.93
C GLU A 27 9.32 4.60 -24.17
N HIS A 28 10.18 4.96 -23.22
CA HIS A 28 11.04 4.00 -22.52
C HIS A 28 10.75 3.96 -21.00
N MET A 29 9.49 4.09 -20.62
CA MET A 29 9.13 3.97 -19.22
C MET A 29 9.31 2.54 -18.72
N SER A 30 9.94 2.41 -17.56
CA SER A 30 10.02 1.15 -16.82
C SER A 30 9.90 1.41 -15.33
N PHE A 31 9.37 0.43 -14.61
CA PHE A 31 9.07 0.57 -13.18
C PHE A 31 9.56 -0.64 -12.42
N SER A 32 9.99 -0.42 -11.19
CA SER A 32 10.39 -1.48 -10.27
C SER A 32 9.77 -1.25 -8.90
N LEU A 33 9.69 -2.32 -8.13
CA LEU A 33 9.12 -2.34 -6.78
C LEU A 33 10.18 -2.79 -5.79
N GLU A 34 10.34 -2.03 -4.71
CA GLU A 34 11.26 -2.37 -3.62
C GLU A 34 10.49 -2.64 -2.34
N SER A 35 10.86 -3.71 -1.65
CA SER A 35 10.35 -4.06 -0.33
C SER A 35 11.42 -4.85 0.44
N ASN A 36 11.73 -4.43 1.68
CA ASN A 36 12.66 -5.13 2.58
C ASN A 36 13.97 -5.55 1.89
N ASP A 37 14.63 -4.62 1.20
CA ASP A 37 15.88 -4.81 0.47
C ASP A 37 15.78 -5.70 -0.78
N ALA A 38 14.58 -6.16 -1.13
CA ALA A 38 14.34 -6.91 -2.37
C ALA A 38 13.74 -5.97 -3.42
N THR A 39 14.27 -6.02 -4.62
CA THR A 39 13.77 -5.24 -5.77
C THR A 39 13.28 -6.20 -6.85
N SER A 40 12.11 -5.92 -7.39
CA SER A 40 11.52 -6.69 -8.49
C SER A 40 11.03 -5.78 -9.60
N GLN A 41 11.01 -6.30 -10.83
CA GLN A 41 10.48 -5.60 -11.99
C GLN A 41 8.96 -5.58 -11.95
N LEU A 42 8.39 -4.42 -12.25
CA LEU A 42 6.96 -4.30 -12.53
C LEU A 42 6.73 -4.34 -14.04
N PHE A 43 5.66 -4.98 -14.47
CA PHE A 43 5.32 -5.14 -15.88
C PHE A 43 4.20 -4.19 -16.25
N ILE A 44 4.36 -3.43 -17.34
CA ILE A 44 3.31 -2.56 -17.85
C ILE A 44 2.27 -3.42 -18.55
N HIS A 45 1.08 -3.50 -17.97
CA HIS A 45 -0.04 -4.23 -18.55
C HIS A 45 -0.75 -3.37 -19.60
N SER A 46 -1.03 -2.11 -19.26
CA SER A 46 -1.71 -1.16 -20.14
C SER A 46 -1.47 0.26 -19.65
N CYS A 47 -1.82 1.23 -20.47
CA CYS A 47 -1.84 2.62 -20.08
C CYS A 47 -3.07 3.33 -20.65
N LEU A 48 -3.50 4.39 -19.96
CA LEU A 48 -4.66 5.19 -20.34
C LEU A 48 -4.31 6.66 -20.20
N GLU A 49 -4.57 7.44 -21.24
CA GLU A 49 -4.45 8.89 -21.18
C GLU A 49 -5.80 9.50 -20.82
N VAL A 50 -5.80 10.36 -19.78
CA VAL A 50 -6.98 11.08 -19.35
C VAL A 50 -6.57 12.54 -19.14
N ASP A 51 -7.09 13.44 -19.97
CA ASP A 51 -6.76 14.85 -19.94
C ASP A 51 -5.25 15.09 -20.00
N ASN A 52 -4.66 15.64 -18.95
CA ASN A 52 -3.24 15.96 -18.86
C ASN A 52 -2.43 14.90 -18.10
N GLN A 53 -3.04 13.74 -17.84
CA GLN A 53 -2.44 12.66 -17.08
C GLN A 53 -2.32 11.40 -17.91
N ILE A 54 -1.36 10.55 -17.55
CA ILE A 54 -1.27 9.19 -18.03
C ILE A 54 -1.32 8.24 -16.83
N ILE A 55 -2.06 7.16 -16.98
CA ILE A 55 -2.24 6.13 -15.98
C ILE A 55 -1.65 4.84 -16.50
N TYR A 56 -0.64 4.33 -15.80
CA TYR A 56 -0.07 3.02 -16.07
C TYR A 56 -0.68 1.98 -15.13
N TYR A 57 -1.12 0.88 -15.71
CA TYR A 57 -1.53 -0.29 -14.95
C TYR A 57 -0.38 -1.29 -14.95
N LEU A 58 0.23 -1.48 -13.79
CA LEU A 58 1.42 -2.29 -13.61
C LEU A 58 1.07 -3.60 -12.91
N THR A 59 1.74 -4.67 -13.30
CA THR A 59 1.55 -5.98 -12.70
C THR A 59 2.81 -6.37 -11.94
N SER A 60 2.64 -6.80 -10.69
CA SER A 60 3.68 -7.37 -9.86
C SER A 60 3.85 -8.86 -10.16
N LEU A 61 5.08 -9.36 -10.09
CA LEU A 61 5.37 -10.79 -10.27
C LEU A 61 4.75 -11.64 -9.17
N HIS A 62 4.67 -11.11 -7.95
CA HIS A 62 4.11 -11.79 -6.79
C HIS A 62 3.00 -10.97 -6.16
N ALA A 63 2.08 -11.63 -5.47
CA ALA A 63 1.05 -10.96 -4.69
C ALA A 63 1.69 -10.10 -3.58
N LEU A 64 1.17 -8.89 -3.43
CA LEU A 64 1.63 -7.95 -2.41
C LEU A 64 0.74 -8.03 -1.17
N THR A 65 1.33 -7.78 -0.01
CA THR A 65 0.62 -7.79 1.26
C THR A 65 0.49 -6.36 1.80
N LEU A 66 -0.56 -6.09 2.57
CA LEU A 66 -0.84 -4.74 3.05
C LEU A 66 -0.03 -4.34 4.29
N ASP A 67 0.67 -5.28 4.90
CA ASP A 67 1.46 -5.06 6.11
C ASP A 67 2.93 -4.71 5.84
N LYS A 68 3.32 -4.61 4.57
CA LYS A 68 4.68 -4.25 4.16
C LYS A 68 4.71 -2.88 3.50
N ASP A 69 5.87 -2.24 3.61
CA ASP A 69 6.17 -1.01 2.90
C ASP A 69 6.72 -1.32 1.52
N TYR A 70 6.13 -0.71 0.51
CA TYR A 70 6.58 -0.84 -0.87
C TYR A 70 6.89 0.53 -1.45
N THR A 71 7.96 0.62 -2.22
CA THR A 71 8.36 1.83 -2.95
C THR A 71 8.43 1.49 -4.43
N VAL A 72 7.80 2.32 -5.25
CA VAL A 72 7.85 2.21 -6.72
C VAL A 72 8.89 3.16 -7.25
N TYR A 73 9.75 2.68 -8.13
CA TYR A 73 10.78 3.46 -8.82
C TYR A 73 10.54 3.46 -10.32
N ASP A 74 10.83 4.56 -10.96
CA ASP A 74 10.94 4.60 -12.43
C ASP A 74 12.40 4.33 -12.89
N GLN A 75 12.65 4.38 -14.20
CA GLN A 75 13.98 4.13 -14.78
C GLN A 75 15.03 5.16 -14.36
N ASP A 76 14.61 6.36 -13.96
CA ASP A 76 15.50 7.45 -13.56
C ASP A 76 15.63 7.54 -12.02
N ARG A 77 15.18 6.52 -11.30
CA ARG A 77 15.24 6.44 -9.84
C ARG A 77 14.36 7.45 -9.10
N ASN A 78 13.38 8.03 -9.78
CA ASN A 78 12.31 8.73 -9.08
C ASN A 78 11.45 7.71 -8.34
N LYS A 79 11.02 8.05 -7.13
CA LYS A 79 10.34 7.09 -6.24
C LYS A 79 9.10 7.68 -5.62
N ILE A 80 8.16 6.79 -5.30
CA ILE A 80 6.98 7.09 -4.50
C ILE A 80 6.60 5.88 -3.64
N GLU A 81 6.11 6.12 -2.45
CA GLU A 81 5.53 5.06 -1.64
C GLU A 81 4.23 4.57 -2.25
N LEU A 82 4.04 3.25 -2.23
CA LEU A 82 2.81 2.63 -2.69
C LEU A 82 1.68 2.90 -1.69
N GLY A 83 0.62 3.54 -2.15
CA GLY A 83 -0.59 3.78 -1.38
C GLY A 83 -1.62 2.67 -1.57
N TYR A 84 -2.74 2.78 -0.86
CA TYR A 84 -3.85 1.85 -0.98
C TYR A 84 -4.90 2.44 -1.91
N GLY A 85 -5.18 1.74 -3.00
CA GLY A 85 -6.22 2.09 -3.98
C GLY A 85 -7.47 1.24 -3.79
N HIS A 86 -7.96 0.67 -4.88
CA HIS A 86 -9.20 -0.10 -4.88
C HIS A 86 -9.11 -1.43 -4.13
N ILE A 87 -7.91 -1.87 -3.74
CA ILE A 87 -7.73 -3.14 -3.02
C ILE A 87 -8.56 -3.20 -1.74
N VAL A 88 -8.73 -2.08 -1.04
CA VAL A 88 -9.51 -2.04 0.21
C VAL A 88 -11.00 -2.33 0.02
N ARG A 89 -11.46 -2.31 -1.23
CA ARG A 89 -12.84 -2.63 -1.60
C ARG A 89 -12.95 -3.96 -2.36
N SER A 90 -11.86 -4.69 -2.46
CA SER A 90 -11.84 -5.95 -3.20
C SER A 90 -12.33 -7.12 -2.35
N ALA A 91 -12.81 -8.16 -3.03
CA ALA A 91 -13.22 -9.40 -2.36
C ALA A 91 -12.04 -10.08 -1.64
N ILE A 92 -10.83 -9.95 -2.18
CA ILE A 92 -9.64 -10.54 -1.55
C ILE A 92 -9.30 -9.84 -0.24
N PHE A 93 -9.51 -8.52 -0.16
CA PHE A 93 -9.34 -7.77 1.08
C PHE A 93 -10.35 -8.23 2.13
N GLU A 94 -11.61 -8.33 1.77
CA GLU A 94 -12.67 -8.85 2.64
C GLU A 94 -12.33 -10.26 3.15
N GLN A 95 -11.91 -11.14 2.26
CA GLN A 95 -11.58 -12.52 2.60
C GLN A 95 -10.39 -12.62 3.58
N ASN A 96 -9.37 -11.81 3.39
CA ASN A 96 -8.11 -11.91 4.15
C ASN A 96 -8.12 -11.08 5.44
N TYR A 97 -8.92 -10.02 5.52
CA TYR A 97 -8.84 -9.04 6.61
C TYR A 97 -10.16 -8.82 7.35
N THR A 98 -11.21 -9.55 7.03
CA THR A 98 -12.45 -9.48 7.79
C THR A 98 -12.26 -10.04 9.19
N TYR A 99 -12.76 -9.32 10.17
CA TYR A 99 -12.80 -9.76 11.56
C TYR A 99 -14.23 -9.87 12.05
N ASN A 100 -14.65 -11.07 12.42
CA ASN A 100 -16.02 -11.39 12.85
C ASN A 100 -16.16 -11.59 14.36
N GLY A 101 -15.10 -11.32 15.14
CA GLY A 101 -15.13 -11.40 16.59
C GLY A 101 -15.93 -10.25 17.22
N ASN A 102 -16.27 -10.41 18.50
CA ASN A 102 -17.00 -9.41 19.27
C ASN A 102 -16.15 -8.79 20.39
N ASP A 103 -14.85 -8.94 20.33
CA ASP A 103 -13.89 -8.56 21.39
C ASP A 103 -13.01 -7.36 21.03
N LEU A 104 -13.43 -6.54 20.05
CA LEU A 104 -12.74 -5.28 19.73
C LEU A 104 -12.96 -4.26 20.83
N GLY A 105 -11.95 -3.39 21.02
CA GLY A 105 -11.96 -2.35 22.05
C GLY A 105 -11.30 -2.81 23.34
N ALA A 106 -11.75 -2.26 24.45
CA ALA A 106 -11.24 -2.57 25.79
C ALA A 106 -12.06 -3.71 26.41
N ASN A 107 -11.40 -4.81 26.72
CA ASN A 107 -12.01 -5.98 27.36
C ASN A 107 -11.51 -6.07 28.78
N TYR A 108 -12.33 -5.69 29.72
CA TYR A 108 -11.99 -5.65 31.14
C TYR A 108 -12.12 -7.02 31.81
N HIS A 109 -11.08 -7.40 32.53
CA HIS A 109 -11.07 -8.51 33.46
C HIS A 109 -10.46 -8.05 34.80
N LEU A 110 -10.80 -8.73 35.87
CA LEU A 110 -10.36 -8.33 37.21
C LEU A 110 -8.82 -8.25 37.34
N GLU A 111 -8.12 -9.12 36.63
CA GLU A 111 -6.65 -9.21 36.69
C GLU A 111 -5.94 -8.38 35.60
N ALA A 112 -6.61 -8.07 34.49
CA ALA A 112 -6.03 -7.35 33.37
C ALA A 112 -7.10 -6.85 32.40
N THR A 113 -6.78 -5.83 31.64
CA THR A 113 -7.62 -5.36 30.53
C THR A 113 -6.89 -5.63 29.22
N THR A 114 -7.60 -6.24 28.27
CA THR A 114 -7.09 -6.51 26.93
C THR A 114 -7.66 -5.50 25.95
N PHE A 115 -6.80 -4.88 25.14
CA PHE A 115 -7.20 -3.93 24.12
C PHE A 115 -7.00 -4.56 22.74
N ARG A 116 -8.03 -4.54 21.89
CA ARG A 116 -7.99 -5.09 20.54
C ARG A 116 -8.51 -4.07 19.53
N LEU A 117 -7.76 -3.90 18.45
CA LEU A 117 -8.09 -2.99 17.37
C LEU A 117 -8.01 -3.72 16.03
N TRP A 118 -9.03 -3.54 15.19
CA TRP A 118 -8.98 -3.99 13.81
C TRP A 118 -8.40 -2.88 12.94
N ALA A 119 -7.16 -3.07 12.48
CA ALA A 119 -6.43 -2.08 11.68
C ALA A 119 -5.56 -2.80 10.64
N PRO A 120 -6.19 -3.46 9.64
CA PRO A 120 -5.48 -4.38 8.73
C PRO A 120 -4.41 -3.72 7.88
N ILE A 121 -4.54 -2.43 7.59
CA ILE A 121 -3.58 -1.69 6.76
C ILE A 121 -2.56 -0.89 7.59
N SER A 122 -2.67 -0.92 8.91
CA SER A 122 -1.72 -0.23 9.78
C SER A 122 -0.47 -1.08 9.96
N LYS A 123 0.69 -0.43 9.88
CA LYS A 123 1.98 -1.10 10.02
C LYS A 123 2.41 -1.19 11.46
N GLN A 124 2.03 -0.18 12.24
CA GLN A 124 2.30 -0.13 13.67
C GLN A 124 1.17 0.60 14.40
N VAL A 125 0.76 0.09 15.55
CA VAL A 125 -0.30 0.66 16.38
C VAL A 125 0.20 0.75 17.82
N PHE A 126 -0.10 1.87 18.45
CA PHE A 126 0.26 2.10 19.86
C PHE A 126 -1.00 2.36 20.68
N LEU A 127 -1.04 1.78 21.87
CA LEU A 127 -2.00 2.13 22.90
C LEU A 127 -1.36 3.20 23.79
N VAL A 128 -2.02 4.33 23.98
CA VAL A 128 -1.52 5.39 24.86
C VAL A 128 -2.29 5.31 26.18
N LEU A 129 -1.58 5.05 27.28
CA LEU A 129 -2.13 5.04 28.62
C LEU A 129 -1.37 6.04 29.49
N GLU A 130 -2.10 6.96 30.10
CA GLU A 130 -1.52 8.01 30.98
C GLU A 130 -0.36 8.75 30.33
N GLY A 131 -0.47 9.02 29.01
CA GLY A 131 0.56 9.70 28.23
C GLY A 131 1.70 8.83 27.74
N ASN A 132 1.74 7.55 28.07
CA ASN A 132 2.78 6.62 27.67
C ASN A 132 2.31 5.70 26.52
N PRO A 133 3.09 5.59 25.41
CA PRO A 133 2.76 4.71 24.31
C PRO A 133 3.23 3.27 24.59
N TYR A 134 2.39 2.32 24.26
CA TYR A 134 2.70 0.89 24.31
C TYR A 134 2.42 0.29 22.94
N ALA A 135 3.42 -0.38 22.36
CA ALA A 135 3.26 -1.04 21.07
C ALA A 135 2.28 -2.20 21.18
N MET A 136 1.31 -2.24 20.27
CA MET A 136 0.38 -3.35 20.17
C MET A 136 0.96 -4.42 19.24
N THR A 137 0.79 -5.68 19.60
CA THR A 137 1.21 -6.82 18.77
C THR A 137 0.12 -7.20 17.77
N ARG A 138 0.53 -7.68 16.57
CA ARG A 138 -0.37 -8.12 15.52
C ARG A 138 -0.77 -9.58 15.70
#